data_23aa04d97a7b438adcd097b551a7f38d
#
_entry.id   23aa04d97a7b438adcd097b551a7f38d
#
_cell.length_a   1.000
_cell.length_b   1.000
_cell.length_c   1.000
_cell.angle_alpha   90.00
_cell.angle_beta   90.00
_cell.angle_gamma   90.00
#
_symmetry.space_group_name_H-M   'P 1'
#
loop_
_entity.id
_entity.type
_entity.pdbx_description
1 polymer ?
#
loop_
_entity_poly.entity_id
_entity_poly.type
_entity_poly.pdbx_seq_one_letter_code
_entity_poly.pdbx_strand_id
1 'polypeptide(L)'
;MLRTLRKAEYAELNILFFVLAAAMGIWLVPLGTVLDAHGLHQIKAFAFAASALAAFVSPLIFGAMADRHVSPVKVLRGLALASAATMALVGAAIHSKLNPWLVLSLIQLYSLCAAPTWSICSTIVFARVEDAKKEFGPVRAMGTLGWMAGCWLVSALNADTSLLAGFSGVVVWLLVSAFTFFLPPLKMPPSVENLTWSERFGLDALALLKNRDHRVVFVTVALFSIPLAAFYPYAPTHMRDLGLTHTSAWMSLAQVSEIIAMFSLGALILKWRLKWIFLCGLGIGVLRFVLSALDTKGWLLLGVSLHGASFTLVFITAQIYLDQRLERAWRARAQALMTLMSNGVGNLIGYLGAGGWFIVCAGAHGTSWPLFWGGMAAIVVAVMIYFLRYHGDDGGRGRL
;
A
#
# COMPACT_ATOMS: atom_id res chain seq x y z
N MET A 1 -19.07 -13.87 -1.65
CA MET A 1 -17.68 -13.90 -2.15
C MET A 1 -17.43 -15.02 -3.14
N LEU A 2 -17.44 -16.30 -2.75
CA LEU A 2 -17.17 -17.42 -3.68
C LEU A 2 -18.08 -17.45 -4.92
N ARG A 3 -19.33 -17.00 -4.78
CA ARG A 3 -20.29 -16.92 -5.89
C ARG A 3 -19.88 -15.88 -6.93
N THR A 4 -19.35 -14.74 -6.52
CA THR A 4 -18.84 -13.67 -7.39
C THR A 4 -17.58 -14.12 -8.14
N LEU A 5 -16.64 -14.78 -7.45
CA LEU A 5 -15.41 -15.27 -8.04
C LEU A 5 -15.63 -16.39 -9.08
N ARG A 6 -16.76 -17.09 -8.99
CA ARG A 6 -17.14 -18.16 -9.94
C ARG A 6 -17.90 -17.67 -11.16
N LYS A 7 -18.29 -16.40 -11.23
CA LYS A 7 -18.89 -15.83 -12.43
C LYS A 7 -17.84 -15.81 -13.54
N ALA A 8 -18.06 -16.53 -14.63
CA ALA A 8 -17.14 -16.59 -15.77
C ALA A 8 -16.83 -15.19 -16.33
N GLU A 9 -17.81 -14.31 -16.32
CA GLU A 9 -17.72 -12.89 -16.72
C GLU A 9 -16.69 -12.07 -15.91
N TYR A 10 -16.36 -12.50 -14.68
CA TYR A 10 -15.39 -11.81 -13.83
C TYR A 10 -14.01 -12.48 -13.78
N ALA A 11 -13.83 -13.60 -14.51
CA ALA A 11 -12.54 -14.28 -14.55
C ALA A 11 -11.42 -13.34 -15.02
N GLU A 12 -11.68 -12.53 -16.05
CA GLU A 12 -10.72 -11.55 -16.55
C GLU A 12 -10.35 -10.51 -15.50
N LEU A 13 -11.32 -10.02 -14.70
CA LEU A 13 -11.10 -9.02 -13.66
C LEU A 13 -10.30 -9.60 -12.50
N ASN A 14 -10.59 -10.86 -12.14
CA ASN A 14 -9.85 -11.58 -11.11
C ASN A 14 -8.39 -11.79 -11.52
N ILE A 15 -8.15 -12.22 -12.76
CA ILE A 15 -6.80 -12.41 -13.30
C ILE A 15 -6.06 -11.07 -13.37
N LEU A 16 -6.72 -10.01 -13.83
CA LEU A 16 -6.14 -8.67 -13.93
C LEU A 16 -5.61 -8.18 -12.57
N PHE A 17 -6.45 -8.23 -11.52
CA PHE A 17 -6.01 -7.83 -10.18
C PHE A 17 -4.90 -8.72 -9.65
N PHE A 18 -5.00 -10.03 -9.88
CA PHE A 18 -3.99 -10.99 -9.43
C PHE A 18 -2.62 -10.69 -10.06
N VAL A 19 -2.54 -10.60 -11.39
CA VAL A 19 -1.27 -10.40 -12.10
C VAL A 19 -0.69 -9.01 -11.82
N LEU A 20 -1.54 -7.98 -11.76
CA LEU A 20 -1.11 -6.62 -11.42
C LEU A 20 -0.47 -6.56 -10.02
N ALA A 21 -1.12 -7.15 -9.02
CA ALA A 21 -0.60 -7.15 -7.66
C ALA A 21 0.65 -8.02 -7.50
N ALA A 22 0.73 -9.13 -8.25
CA ALA A 22 1.96 -9.93 -8.33
C ALA A 22 3.14 -9.09 -8.87
N ALA A 23 2.94 -8.31 -9.95
CA ALA A 23 3.96 -7.43 -10.50
C ALA A 23 4.47 -6.40 -9.48
N MET A 24 3.59 -5.87 -8.64
CA MET A 24 3.98 -4.95 -7.57
C MET A 24 4.72 -5.65 -6.43
N GLY A 25 4.21 -6.80 -5.96
CA GLY A 25 4.80 -7.55 -4.84
C GLY A 25 6.20 -8.11 -5.13
N ILE A 26 6.43 -8.55 -6.36
CA ILE A 26 7.73 -9.06 -6.84
C ILE A 26 8.87 -8.05 -6.64
N TRP A 27 8.59 -6.76 -6.73
CA TRP A 27 9.61 -5.73 -6.63
C TRP A 27 9.61 -4.99 -5.30
N LEU A 28 8.45 -4.54 -4.83
CA LEU A 28 8.38 -3.69 -3.64
C LEU A 28 8.87 -4.41 -2.38
N VAL A 29 8.59 -5.70 -2.24
CA VAL A 29 8.93 -6.45 -1.04
C VAL A 29 10.43 -6.71 -0.93
N PRO A 30 11.14 -7.22 -1.96
CA PRO A 30 12.58 -7.44 -1.91
C PRO A 30 13.41 -6.18 -2.20
N LEU A 31 12.81 -5.05 -2.58
CA LEU A 31 13.53 -3.84 -2.98
C LEU A 31 14.62 -3.44 -1.96
N GLY A 32 14.27 -3.44 -0.67
CA GLY A 32 15.23 -3.06 0.39
C GLY A 32 16.43 -4.01 0.46
N THR A 33 16.20 -5.32 0.42
CA THR A 33 17.24 -6.34 0.48
C THR A 33 18.06 -6.42 -0.80
N VAL A 34 17.47 -6.16 -1.95
CA VAL A 34 18.18 -6.04 -3.23
C VAL A 34 19.13 -4.84 -3.22
N LEU A 35 18.64 -3.66 -2.76
CA LEU A 35 19.50 -2.47 -2.64
C LEU A 35 20.65 -2.69 -1.66
N ASP A 36 20.39 -3.31 -0.50
CA ASP A 36 21.43 -3.64 0.48
C ASP A 36 22.49 -4.58 -0.09
N ALA A 37 22.06 -5.63 -0.81
CA ALA A 37 22.96 -6.62 -1.42
C ALA A 37 23.86 -6.03 -2.52
N HIS A 38 23.43 -4.90 -3.13
CA HIS A 38 24.20 -4.22 -4.18
C HIS A 38 24.92 -2.96 -3.70
N GLY A 39 25.01 -2.75 -2.36
CA GLY A 39 25.72 -1.60 -1.78
C GLY A 39 24.99 -0.26 -1.94
N LEU A 40 23.69 -0.29 -2.18
CA LEU A 40 22.85 0.89 -2.41
C LEU A 40 22.00 1.26 -1.17
N HIS A 41 22.44 0.86 0.03
CA HIS A 41 21.75 1.12 1.30
C HIS A 41 21.47 2.60 1.53
N GLN A 42 22.33 3.50 1.06
CA GLN A 42 22.19 4.96 1.19
C GLN A 42 20.95 5.53 0.49
N ILE A 43 20.47 4.91 -0.59
CA ILE A 43 19.27 5.36 -1.29
C ILE A 43 17.99 4.58 -0.87
N LYS A 44 18.09 3.60 0.02
CA LYS A 44 16.96 2.71 0.38
C LYS A 44 15.73 3.49 0.83
N ALA A 45 15.86 4.37 1.79
CA ALA A 45 14.74 5.17 2.29
C ALA A 45 14.10 6.04 1.18
N PHE A 46 14.92 6.64 0.33
CA PHE A 46 14.47 7.44 -0.81
C PHE A 46 13.80 6.59 -1.89
N ALA A 47 14.28 5.37 -2.12
CA ALA A 47 13.68 4.44 -3.07
C ALA A 47 12.25 4.05 -2.69
N PHE A 48 11.98 3.85 -1.40
CA PHE A 48 10.61 3.65 -0.92
C PHE A 48 9.80 4.94 -0.93
N ALA A 49 10.41 6.08 -0.57
CA ALA A 49 9.76 7.40 -0.63
C ALA A 49 9.33 7.76 -2.06
N ALA A 50 9.98 7.23 -3.10
CA ALA A 50 9.60 7.41 -4.49
C ALA A 50 8.14 6.99 -4.77
N SER A 51 7.65 5.92 -4.12
CA SER A 51 6.26 5.48 -4.23
C SER A 51 5.27 6.47 -3.59
N ALA A 52 5.65 7.09 -2.49
CA ALA A 52 4.84 8.12 -1.84
C ALA A 52 4.77 9.40 -2.69
N LEU A 53 5.87 9.81 -3.31
CA LEU A 53 5.87 10.94 -4.26
C LEU A 53 5.01 10.63 -5.49
N ALA A 54 5.02 9.40 -5.99
CA ALA A 54 4.16 9.00 -7.10
C ALA A 54 2.67 9.08 -6.78
N ALA A 55 2.27 8.96 -5.51
CA ALA A 55 0.87 9.12 -5.09
C ALA A 55 0.30 10.51 -5.42
N PHE A 56 1.12 11.55 -5.44
CA PHE A 56 0.71 12.90 -5.84
C PHE A 56 0.46 13.03 -7.34
N VAL A 57 1.01 12.16 -8.17
CA VAL A 57 0.89 12.23 -9.64
C VAL A 57 -0.32 11.45 -10.15
N SER A 58 -0.75 10.41 -9.44
CA SER A 58 -1.88 9.58 -9.84
C SER A 58 -3.16 10.36 -10.18
N PRO A 59 -3.62 11.35 -9.37
CA PRO A 59 -4.80 12.15 -9.69
C PRO A 59 -4.67 12.93 -10.98
N LEU A 60 -3.45 13.34 -11.35
CA LEU A 60 -3.17 14.09 -12.57
C LEU A 60 -3.36 13.22 -13.82
N ILE A 61 -2.91 11.98 -13.75
CA ILE A 61 -3.10 11.00 -14.83
C ILE A 61 -4.59 10.72 -15.04
N PHE A 62 -5.35 10.54 -13.95
CA PHE A 62 -6.80 10.35 -14.03
C PHE A 62 -7.50 11.55 -14.65
N GLY A 63 -7.12 12.77 -14.25
CA GLY A 63 -7.65 13.98 -14.83
C GLY A 63 -7.40 14.07 -16.34
N ALA A 64 -6.14 13.91 -16.77
CA ALA A 64 -5.77 13.94 -18.18
C ALA A 64 -6.46 12.83 -18.99
N MET A 65 -6.68 11.66 -18.40
CA MET A 65 -7.40 10.53 -19.00
C MET A 65 -8.88 10.86 -19.22
N ALA A 66 -9.52 11.47 -18.23
CA ALA A 66 -10.92 11.90 -18.31
C ALA A 66 -11.10 13.01 -19.36
N ASP A 67 -10.24 14.02 -19.36
CA ASP A 67 -10.28 15.16 -20.28
C ASP A 67 -10.09 14.74 -21.76
N ARG A 68 -9.32 13.67 -22.00
CA ARG A 68 -9.04 13.16 -23.36
C ARG A 68 -9.91 11.99 -23.79
N HIS A 69 -10.86 11.55 -22.98
CA HIS A 69 -11.74 10.39 -23.21
C HIS A 69 -10.98 9.10 -23.57
N VAL A 70 -9.77 8.92 -23.01
CA VAL A 70 -8.95 7.75 -23.28
C VAL A 70 -9.42 6.56 -22.43
N SER A 71 -9.57 5.39 -23.07
CA SER A 71 -9.96 4.17 -22.38
C SER A 71 -8.99 3.80 -21.24
N PRO A 72 -9.49 3.54 -20.01
CA PRO A 72 -8.66 3.07 -18.89
C PRO A 72 -7.81 1.84 -19.22
N VAL A 73 -8.33 0.95 -20.05
CA VAL A 73 -7.61 -0.26 -20.50
C VAL A 73 -6.37 0.11 -21.32
N LYS A 74 -6.47 1.10 -22.23
CA LYS A 74 -5.33 1.57 -23.03
C LYS A 74 -4.28 2.27 -22.16
N VAL A 75 -4.72 3.06 -21.17
CA VAL A 75 -3.81 3.73 -20.22
C VAL A 75 -3.10 2.71 -19.37
N LEU A 76 -3.81 1.71 -18.82
CA LEU A 76 -3.20 0.62 -18.05
C LEU A 76 -2.14 -0.12 -18.88
N ARG A 77 -2.44 -0.43 -20.15
CA ARG A 77 -1.48 -1.06 -21.08
C ARG A 77 -0.20 -0.26 -21.22
N GLY A 78 -0.33 1.04 -21.50
CA GLY A 78 0.81 1.93 -21.66
C GLY A 78 1.65 2.05 -20.39
N LEU A 79 1.00 2.21 -19.23
CA LEU A 79 1.68 2.29 -17.94
C LEU A 79 2.36 0.97 -17.56
N ALA A 80 1.75 -0.19 -17.86
CA ALA A 80 2.38 -1.48 -17.62
C ALA A 80 3.62 -1.69 -18.49
N LEU A 81 3.58 -1.29 -19.78
CA LEU A 81 4.78 -1.29 -20.65
C LEU A 81 5.86 -0.34 -20.14
N ALA A 82 5.48 0.88 -19.74
CA ALA A 82 6.40 1.85 -19.18
C ALA A 82 7.01 1.35 -17.85
N SER A 83 6.21 0.67 -17.01
CA SER A 83 6.70 0.04 -15.78
C SER A 83 7.69 -1.08 -16.07
N ALA A 84 7.42 -1.93 -17.07
CA ALA A 84 8.35 -2.97 -17.50
C ALA A 84 9.68 -2.36 -18.00
N ALA A 85 9.60 -1.35 -18.87
CA ALA A 85 10.79 -0.71 -19.43
C ALA A 85 11.62 0.00 -18.36
N THR A 86 10.98 0.77 -17.48
CA THR A 86 11.68 1.49 -16.41
C THR A 86 12.25 0.54 -15.36
N MET A 87 11.59 -0.56 -15.03
CA MET A 87 12.11 -1.60 -14.15
C MET A 87 13.32 -2.31 -14.78
N ALA A 88 13.30 -2.59 -16.09
CA ALA A 88 14.45 -3.14 -16.79
C ALA A 88 15.65 -2.18 -16.73
N LEU A 89 15.41 -0.87 -16.90
CA LEU A 89 16.45 0.15 -16.76
C LEU A 89 17.02 0.22 -15.35
N VAL A 90 16.16 0.11 -14.30
CA VAL A 90 16.60 0.01 -12.89
C VAL A 90 17.53 -1.20 -12.71
N GLY A 91 17.10 -2.39 -13.17
CA GLY A 91 17.89 -3.61 -13.09
C GLY A 91 19.24 -3.49 -13.82
N ALA A 92 19.24 -2.95 -15.04
CA ALA A 92 20.46 -2.71 -15.82
C ALA A 92 21.39 -1.69 -15.14
N ALA A 93 20.85 -0.60 -14.59
CA ALA A 93 21.62 0.43 -13.89
C ALA A 93 22.31 -0.12 -12.64
N ILE A 94 21.61 -0.95 -11.85
CA ILE A 94 22.19 -1.61 -10.67
C ILE A 94 23.25 -2.62 -11.09
N HIS A 95 22.97 -3.45 -12.11
CA HIS A 95 23.92 -4.43 -12.64
C HIS A 95 25.23 -3.78 -13.10
N SER A 96 25.10 -2.66 -13.81
CA SER A 96 26.23 -1.88 -14.31
C SER A 96 26.89 -0.99 -13.24
N LYS A 97 26.47 -1.09 -11.99
CA LYS A 97 26.98 -0.30 -10.84
C LYS A 97 27.00 1.21 -11.12
N LEU A 98 25.97 1.72 -11.77
CA LEU A 98 25.85 3.15 -12.05
C LEU A 98 25.67 3.97 -10.77
N ASN A 99 25.83 5.30 -10.89
CA ASN A 99 25.68 6.21 -9.77
C ASN A 99 24.34 5.96 -9.01
N PRO A 100 24.37 5.82 -7.67
CA PRO A 100 23.17 5.53 -6.86
C PRO A 100 22.01 6.52 -7.08
N TRP A 101 22.31 7.80 -7.29
CA TRP A 101 21.28 8.81 -7.53
C TRP A 101 20.62 8.67 -8.90
N LEU A 102 21.36 8.15 -9.92
CA LEU A 102 20.76 7.79 -11.20
C LEU A 102 19.83 6.58 -11.03
N VAL A 103 20.26 5.57 -10.26
CA VAL A 103 19.41 4.41 -9.92
C VAL A 103 18.14 4.89 -9.22
N LEU A 104 18.25 5.80 -8.24
CA LEU A 104 17.11 6.39 -7.56
C LEU A 104 16.16 7.12 -8.53
N SER A 105 16.71 7.90 -9.46
CA SER A 105 15.91 8.61 -10.48
C SER A 105 15.13 7.65 -11.37
N LEU A 106 15.72 6.51 -11.72
CA LEU A 106 15.03 5.46 -12.47
C LEU A 106 13.96 4.74 -11.63
N ILE A 107 14.22 4.49 -10.32
CA ILE A 107 13.20 3.98 -9.38
C ILE A 107 12.06 4.97 -9.25
N GLN A 108 12.32 6.27 -9.20
CA GLN A 108 11.27 7.30 -9.18
C GLN A 108 10.42 7.24 -10.47
N LEU A 109 11.06 7.12 -11.63
CA LEU A 109 10.36 7.00 -12.91
C LEU A 109 9.50 5.74 -12.97
N TYR A 110 10.03 4.61 -12.51
CA TYR A 110 9.25 3.38 -12.34
C TYR A 110 8.02 3.60 -11.44
N SER A 111 8.21 4.23 -10.28
CA SER A 111 7.13 4.48 -9.33
C SER A 111 6.03 5.36 -9.91
N LEU A 112 6.39 6.37 -10.72
CA LEU A 112 5.43 7.23 -11.43
C LEU A 112 4.58 6.45 -12.45
N CYS A 113 5.15 5.42 -13.08
CA CYS A 113 4.42 4.56 -14.01
C CYS A 113 3.56 3.51 -13.27
N ALA A 114 4.10 2.89 -12.21
CA ALA A 114 3.45 1.78 -11.52
C ALA A 114 2.33 2.22 -10.57
N ALA A 115 2.50 3.32 -9.81
CA ALA A 115 1.54 3.73 -8.78
C ALA A 115 0.10 3.96 -9.30
N PRO A 116 -0.15 4.58 -10.46
CA PRO A 116 -1.50 4.80 -10.96
C PRO A 116 -2.23 3.53 -11.38
N THR A 117 -1.50 2.45 -11.69
CA THR A 117 -2.07 1.24 -12.29
C THR A 117 -3.10 0.56 -11.39
N TRP A 118 -2.90 0.61 -10.07
CA TRP A 118 -3.85 0.06 -9.09
C TRP A 118 -5.20 0.75 -9.14
N SER A 119 -5.21 2.07 -9.16
CA SER A 119 -6.44 2.85 -9.21
C SER A 119 -7.14 2.69 -10.56
N ILE A 120 -6.38 2.65 -11.67
CA ILE A 120 -6.92 2.40 -13.02
C ILE A 120 -7.55 1.01 -13.11
N CYS A 121 -6.88 -0.02 -12.56
CA CYS A 121 -7.44 -1.36 -12.45
C CYS A 121 -8.77 -1.36 -11.69
N SER A 122 -8.83 -0.66 -10.54
CA SER A 122 -10.06 -0.50 -9.78
C SER A 122 -11.16 0.17 -10.59
N THR A 123 -10.84 1.20 -11.39
CA THR A 123 -11.80 1.87 -12.29
C THR A 123 -12.34 0.90 -13.33
N ILE A 124 -11.48 0.05 -13.92
CA ILE A 124 -11.90 -0.98 -14.90
C ILE A 124 -12.88 -1.95 -14.25
N VAL A 125 -12.60 -2.39 -13.02
CA VAL A 125 -13.49 -3.31 -12.30
C VAL A 125 -14.81 -2.65 -11.94
N PHE A 126 -14.80 -1.43 -11.40
CA PHE A 126 -16.04 -0.71 -11.07
C PHE A 126 -16.95 -0.49 -12.28
N ALA A 127 -16.38 -0.31 -13.46
CA ALA A 127 -17.16 -0.14 -14.69
C ALA A 127 -17.79 -1.45 -15.21
N ARG A 128 -17.39 -2.63 -14.69
CA ARG A 128 -17.82 -3.94 -15.19
C ARG A 128 -18.59 -4.79 -14.17
N VAL A 129 -18.51 -4.47 -12.88
CA VAL A 129 -19.29 -5.17 -11.85
C VAL A 129 -20.71 -4.60 -11.78
N GLU A 130 -21.72 -5.47 -11.61
CA GLU A 130 -23.12 -5.07 -11.53
C GLU A 130 -23.45 -4.39 -10.19
N ASP A 131 -22.98 -4.97 -9.07
CA ASP A 131 -23.13 -4.42 -7.72
C ASP A 131 -21.76 -4.22 -7.07
N ALA A 132 -21.23 -3.01 -7.25
CA ALA A 132 -19.91 -2.66 -6.73
C ALA A 132 -19.77 -2.89 -5.21
N LYS A 133 -20.85 -2.71 -4.44
CA LYS A 133 -20.81 -2.91 -2.98
C LYS A 133 -20.61 -4.37 -2.59
N LYS A 134 -21.13 -5.30 -3.39
CA LYS A 134 -21.04 -6.75 -3.11
C LYS A 134 -19.90 -7.43 -3.84
N GLU A 135 -19.54 -6.95 -5.02
CA GLU A 135 -18.70 -7.68 -5.97
C GLU A 135 -17.27 -7.15 -6.08
N PHE A 136 -17.04 -5.85 -5.82
CA PHE A 136 -15.70 -5.27 -5.87
C PHE A 136 -14.75 -5.90 -4.83
N GLY A 137 -15.20 -6.08 -3.59
CA GLY A 137 -14.37 -6.65 -2.52
C GLY A 137 -13.78 -8.02 -2.86
N PRO A 138 -14.61 -9.00 -3.29
CA PRO A 138 -14.13 -10.30 -3.75
C PRO A 138 -13.10 -10.22 -4.88
N VAL A 139 -13.38 -9.44 -5.93
CA VAL A 139 -12.46 -9.26 -7.07
C VAL A 139 -11.13 -8.62 -6.59
N ARG A 140 -11.20 -7.57 -5.76
CA ARG A 140 -10.02 -6.93 -5.21
C ARG A 140 -9.19 -7.85 -4.31
N ALA A 141 -9.80 -8.82 -3.63
CA ALA A 141 -9.08 -9.80 -2.80
C ALA A 141 -8.13 -10.68 -3.64
N MET A 142 -8.40 -10.85 -4.94
CA MET A 142 -7.45 -11.50 -5.85
C MET A 142 -6.13 -10.74 -5.94
N GLY A 143 -6.14 -9.42 -5.73
CA GLY A 143 -4.92 -8.63 -5.62
C GLY A 143 -4.07 -9.04 -4.41
N THR A 144 -4.66 -9.29 -3.23
CA THR A 144 -3.91 -9.77 -2.06
C THR A 144 -3.27 -11.14 -2.35
N LEU A 145 -4.00 -12.05 -3.00
CA LEU A 145 -3.46 -13.34 -3.42
C LEU A 145 -2.35 -13.19 -4.47
N GLY A 146 -2.51 -12.29 -5.42
CA GLY A 146 -1.48 -11.98 -6.42
C GLY A 146 -0.20 -11.44 -5.79
N TRP A 147 -0.32 -10.52 -4.82
CA TRP A 147 0.80 -10.02 -4.05
C TRP A 147 1.56 -11.14 -3.34
N MET A 148 0.83 -12.04 -2.65
CA MET A 148 1.42 -13.23 -2.01
C MET A 148 2.13 -14.12 -3.02
N ALA A 149 1.50 -14.40 -4.16
CA ALA A 149 2.11 -15.20 -5.23
C ALA A 149 3.40 -14.56 -5.77
N GLY A 150 3.43 -13.24 -5.92
CA GLY A 150 4.64 -12.49 -6.27
C GLY A 150 5.75 -12.66 -5.24
N CYS A 151 5.43 -12.56 -3.95
CA CYS A 151 6.38 -12.78 -2.86
C CYS A 151 6.93 -14.22 -2.87
N TRP A 152 6.06 -15.21 -3.07
CA TRP A 152 6.47 -16.62 -3.13
C TRP A 152 7.32 -16.92 -4.36
N LEU A 153 7.00 -16.31 -5.51
CA LEU A 153 7.81 -16.46 -6.73
C LEU A 153 9.23 -15.93 -6.51
N VAL A 154 9.39 -14.74 -5.89
CA VAL A 154 10.71 -14.17 -5.56
C VAL A 154 11.51 -15.14 -4.71
N SER A 155 10.93 -15.67 -3.63
CA SER A 155 11.62 -16.59 -2.74
C SER A 155 11.89 -17.95 -3.38
N ALA A 156 10.96 -18.48 -4.19
CA ALA A 156 11.16 -19.73 -4.93
C ALA A 156 12.31 -19.65 -5.95
N LEU A 157 12.54 -18.46 -6.52
CA LEU A 157 13.66 -18.18 -7.42
C LEU A 157 14.95 -17.82 -6.65
N ASN A 158 14.96 -17.83 -5.32
CA ASN A 158 16.06 -17.32 -4.48
C ASN A 158 16.45 -15.89 -4.84
N ALA A 159 15.50 -15.06 -5.22
CA ALA A 159 15.71 -13.73 -5.76
C ALA A 159 15.56 -12.60 -4.71
N ASP A 160 15.39 -12.93 -3.42
CA ASP A 160 15.17 -11.96 -2.33
C ASP A 160 16.27 -10.88 -2.22
N THR A 161 17.46 -11.15 -2.75
CA THR A 161 18.60 -10.23 -2.74
C THR A 161 19.21 -10.02 -4.12
N SER A 162 18.55 -10.55 -5.15
CA SER A 162 19.07 -10.60 -6.52
C SER A 162 18.25 -9.71 -7.46
N LEU A 163 18.91 -9.21 -8.49
CA LEU A 163 18.24 -8.50 -9.59
C LEU A 163 17.24 -9.39 -10.36
N LEU A 164 17.30 -10.70 -10.15
CA LEU A 164 16.34 -11.63 -10.74
C LEU A 164 14.89 -11.27 -10.27
N ALA A 165 14.71 -10.71 -9.08
CA ALA A 165 13.42 -10.17 -8.65
C ALA A 165 12.92 -9.06 -9.60
N GLY A 166 13.79 -8.09 -9.91
CA GLY A 166 13.48 -7.01 -10.87
C GLY A 166 13.17 -7.53 -12.26
N PHE A 167 14.00 -8.43 -12.79
CA PHE A 167 13.77 -9.00 -14.13
C PHE A 167 12.51 -9.88 -14.18
N SER A 168 12.21 -10.62 -13.12
CA SER A 168 10.92 -11.34 -13.00
C SER A 168 9.74 -10.34 -13.00
N GLY A 169 9.90 -9.21 -12.32
CA GLY A 169 8.92 -8.12 -12.33
C GLY A 169 8.70 -7.55 -13.73
N VAL A 170 9.77 -7.38 -14.54
CA VAL A 170 9.64 -6.97 -15.96
C VAL A 170 8.73 -7.92 -16.71
N VAL A 171 8.97 -9.24 -16.58
CA VAL A 171 8.13 -10.25 -17.27
C VAL A 171 6.67 -10.14 -16.84
N VAL A 172 6.41 -9.99 -15.54
CA VAL A 172 5.03 -9.92 -15.04
C VAL A 172 4.36 -8.60 -15.46
N TRP A 173 5.07 -7.46 -15.52
CA TRP A 173 4.53 -6.22 -16.07
C TRP A 173 4.19 -6.35 -17.56
N LEU A 174 5.01 -7.05 -18.36
CA LEU A 174 4.69 -7.37 -19.75
C LEU A 174 3.45 -8.26 -19.85
N LEU A 175 3.28 -9.23 -18.95
CA LEU A 175 2.06 -10.04 -18.86
C LEU A 175 0.84 -9.20 -18.52
N VAL A 176 0.94 -8.23 -17.58
CA VAL A 176 -0.15 -7.27 -17.31
C VAL A 176 -0.53 -6.53 -18.59
N SER A 177 0.45 -5.98 -19.30
CA SER A 177 0.20 -5.26 -20.55
C SER A 177 -0.44 -6.16 -21.61
N ALA A 178 0.11 -7.36 -21.85
CA ALA A 178 -0.43 -8.33 -22.80
C ALA A 178 -1.86 -8.74 -22.45
N PHE A 179 -2.14 -8.95 -21.17
CA PHE A 179 -3.48 -9.33 -20.72
C PHE A 179 -4.53 -8.25 -21.01
N THR A 180 -4.14 -6.96 -21.01
CA THR A 180 -5.07 -5.88 -21.37
C THR A 180 -5.62 -5.96 -22.82
N PHE A 181 -5.01 -6.75 -23.73
CA PHE A 181 -5.53 -6.94 -25.08
C PHE A 181 -6.78 -7.81 -25.10
N PHE A 182 -6.95 -8.66 -24.09
CA PHE A 182 -8.16 -9.49 -23.94
C PHE A 182 -9.32 -8.74 -23.28
N LEU A 183 -9.06 -7.56 -22.70
CA LEU A 183 -10.08 -6.75 -22.06
C LEU A 183 -10.80 -5.88 -23.10
N PRO A 184 -12.15 -5.83 -23.10
CA PRO A 184 -12.90 -4.95 -23.98
C PRO A 184 -12.58 -3.49 -23.67
N PRO A 185 -12.52 -2.62 -24.69
CA PRO A 185 -12.30 -1.18 -24.49
C PRO A 185 -13.47 -0.58 -23.71
N LEU A 186 -13.17 0.10 -22.63
CA LEU A 186 -14.13 0.87 -21.85
C LEU A 186 -14.12 2.33 -22.32
N LYS A 187 -15.30 2.87 -22.58
CA LYS A 187 -15.47 4.31 -22.76
C LYS A 187 -15.58 4.96 -21.39
N MET A 188 -14.75 5.96 -21.12
CA MET A 188 -14.98 6.81 -19.96
C MET A 188 -16.27 7.62 -20.20
N PRO A 189 -17.19 7.69 -19.23
CA PRO A 189 -18.25 8.68 -19.31
C PRO A 189 -17.62 10.05 -19.48
N PRO A 190 -18.23 10.96 -20.27
CA PRO A 190 -17.74 12.33 -20.37
C PRO A 190 -17.62 12.91 -18.95
N SER A 191 -16.51 13.58 -18.67
CA SER A 191 -16.35 14.28 -17.41
C SER A 191 -17.44 15.35 -17.34
N VAL A 192 -18.33 15.22 -16.39
CA VAL A 192 -19.49 16.11 -16.24
C VAL A 192 -19.04 17.50 -15.74
N GLU A 193 -17.82 17.62 -15.24
CA GLU A 193 -17.27 18.84 -14.68
C GLU A 193 -15.77 18.97 -14.96
N ASN A 194 -15.34 20.18 -15.34
CA ASN A 194 -13.93 20.58 -15.33
C ASN A 194 -13.47 20.68 -13.87
N LEU A 195 -13.09 19.54 -13.27
CA LEU A 195 -12.57 19.52 -11.91
C LEU A 195 -11.32 20.36 -11.80
N THR A 196 -11.31 21.28 -10.86
CA THR A 196 -10.13 22.07 -10.49
C THR A 196 -9.03 21.16 -9.94
N TRP A 197 -7.79 21.62 -9.94
CA TRP A 197 -6.67 20.91 -9.31
C TRP A 197 -6.95 20.55 -7.85
N SER A 198 -7.56 21.47 -7.10
CA SER A 198 -7.95 21.26 -5.71
C SER A 198 -8.91 20.08 -5.56
N GLU A 199 -9.90 19.97 -6.43
CA GLU A 199 -10.87 18.88 -6.43
C GLU A 199 -10.28 17.54 -6.85
N ARG A 200 -9.35 17.54 -7.81
CA ARG A 200 -8.63 16.32 -8.25
C ARG A 200 -7.79 15.70 -7.14
N PHE A 201 -7.21 16.51 -6.29
CA PHE A 201 -6.45 16.06 -5.12
C PHE A 201 -7.31 15.88 -3.86
N GLY A 202 -8.59 16.23 -3.94
CA GLY A 202 -9.48 16.23 -2.78
C GLY A 202 -9.10 17.28 -1.73
N LEU A 203 -8.37 18.34 -2.12
CA LEU A 203 -7.91 19.38 -1.19
C LEU A 203 -9.08 20.26 -0.68
N ASP A 204 -10.15 20.35 -1.42
CA ASP A 204 -11.42 20.93 -0.95
C ASP A 204 -11.99 20.19 0.26
N ALA A 205 -11.74 18.88 0.36
CA ALA A 205 -12.08 18.09 1.53
C ALA A 205 -11.28 18.44 2.79
N LEU A 206 -10.25 19.32 2.71
CA LEU A 206 -9.61 19.92 3.89
C LEU A 206 -10.64 20.66 4.77
N ALA A 207 -11.74 21.15 4.19
CA ALA A 207 -12.83 21.73 4.95
C ALA A 207 -13.43 20.73 5.97
N LEU A 208 -13.36 19.43 5.73
CA LEU A 208 -13.81 18.38 6.66
C LEU A 208 -12.98 18.35 7.94
N LEU A 209 -11.73 18.82 7.90
CA LEU A 209 -10.86 18.90 9.08
C LEU A 209 -11.31 19.96 10.10
N LYS A 210 -12.26 20.84 9.73
CA LYS A 210 -12.91 21.74 10.69
C LYS A 210 -13.74 20.97 11.70
N ASN A 211 -14.35 19.86 11.29
CA ASN A 211 -15.01 18.95 12.22
C ASN A 211 -13.95 18.19 13.03
N ARG A 212 -14.07 18.21 14.37
CA ARG A 212 -13.13 17.61 15.30
C ARG A 212 -12.95 16.11 15.06
N ASP A 213 -14.05 15.37 14.94
CA ASP A 213 -14.00 13.90 14.82
C ASP A 213 -13.41 13.47 13.48
N HIS A 214 -13.79 14.13 12.39
CA HIS A 214 -13.17 13.88 11.08
C HIS A 214 -11.66 14.18 11.12
N ARG A 215 -11.27 15.32 11.68
CA ARG A 215 -9.86 15.70 11.82
C ARG A 215 -9.08 14.65 12.60
N VAL A 216 -9.62 14.14 13.71
CA VAL A 216 -8.95 13.11 14.51
C VAL A 216 -8.72 11.84 13.68
N VAL A 217 -9.70 11.39 12.93
CA VAL A 217 -9.56 10.20 12.07
C VAL A 217 -8.50 10.44 10.98
N PHE A 218 -8.58 11.54 10.23
CA PHE A 218 -7.61 11.87 9.19
C PHE A 218 -6.18 11.95 9.73
N VAL A 219 -5.97 12.69 10.82
CA VAL A 219 -4.66 12.87 11.43
C VAL A 219 -4.13 11.56 12.00
N THR A 220 -4.98 10.75 12.65
CA THR A 220 -4.57 9.45 13.19
C THR A 220 -4.09 8.51 12.09
N VAL A 221 -4.82 8.43 10.97
CA VAL A 221 -4.42 7.60 9.83
C VAL A 221 -3.09 8.09 9.22
N ALA A 222 -2.93 9.40 9.05
CA ALA A 222 -1.69 9.98 8.54
C ALA A 222 -0.49 9.72 9.47
N LEU A 223 -0.65 9.93 10.77
CA LEU A 223 0.40 9.69 11.76
C LEU A 223 0.72 8.19 11.91
N PHE A 224 -0.29 7.31 11.82
CA PHE A 224 -0.07 5.87 11.88
C PHE A 224 0.68 5.34 10.65
N SER A 225 0.52 5.98 9.50
CA SER A 225 1.27 5.62 8.28
C SER A 225 2.79 5.80 8.46
N ILE A 226 3.23 6.73 9.32
CA ILE A 226 4.65 7.01 9.55
C ILE A 226 5.40 5.77 10.05
N PRO A 227 5.08 5.15 11.21
CA PRO A 227 5.77 3.95 11.67
C PRO A 227 5.48 2.73 10.78
N LEU A 228 4.31 2.71 10.12
CA LEU A 228 3.95 1.63 9.22
C LEU A 228 4.85 1.56 7.99
N ALA A 229 5.32 2.71 7.49
CA ALA A 229 6.23 2.81 6.37
C ALA A 229 7.59 2.11 6.62
N ALA A 230 8.01 1.94 7.87
CA ALA A 230 9.23 1.19 8.19
C ALA A 230 9.17 -0.31 7.82
N PHE A 231 7.98 -0.86 7.60
CA PHE A 231 7.77 -2.31 7.46
C PHE A 231 8.48 -2.90 6.25
N TYR A 232 8.18 -2.45 5.05
CA TYR A 232 8.76 -3.02 3.82
C TYR A 232 10.27 -2.78 3.68
N PRO A 233 10.82 -1.60 4.02
CA PRO A 233 12.25 -1.36 3.93
C PRO A 233 13.08 -2.19 4.92
N TYR A 234 12.58 -2.41 6.15
CA TYR A 234 13.42 -2.86 7.25
C TYR A 234 13.06 -4.23 7.83
N ALA A 235 11.82 -4.72 7.72
CA ALA A 235 11.49 -6.07 8.20
C ALA A 235 12.24 -7.18 7.44
N PRO A 236 12.36 -7.16 6.09
CA PRO A 236 13.19 -8.13 5.38
C PRO A 236 14.68 -8.05 5.74
N THR A 237 15.21 -6.84 5.99
CA THR A 237 16.61 -6.64 6.44
C THR A 237 16.81 -7.28 7.82
N HIS A 238 15.91 -7.02 8.77
CA HIS A 238 15.96 -7.63 10.10
C HIS A 238 15.84 -9.17 10.04
N MET A 239 14.96 -9.70 9.19
CA MET A 239 14.88 -11.16 8.97
C MET A 239 16.23 -11.75 8.52
N ARG A 240 16.93 -11.06 7.62
CA ARG A 240 18.26 -11.50 7.14
C ARG A 240 19.31 -11.45 8.24
N ASP A 241 19.33 -10.38 9.05
CA ASP A 241 20.25 -10.26 10.16
C ASP A 241 20.05 -11.37 11.18
N LEU A 242 18.81 -11.84 11.36
CA LEU A 242 18.48 -13.04 12.15
C LEU A 242 18.78 -14.37 11.41
N GLY A 243 19.30 -14.35 10.19
CA GLY A 243 19.62 -15.54 9.40
C GLY A 243 18.38 -16.25 8.83
N LEU A 244 17.30 -15.52 8.54
CA LEU A 244 16.17 -16.03 7.76
C LEU A 244 16.44 -15.83 6.27
N THR A 245 16.22 -16.87 5.49
CA THR A 245 16.16 -16.84 4.02
C THR A 245 14.71 -16.68 3.56
N HIS A 246 14.50 -16.48 2.26
CA HIS A 246 13.16 -16.38 1.66
C HIS A 246 12.29 -15.29 2.33
N THR A 247 12.87 -14.12 2.54
CA THR A 247 12.26 -13.03 3.30
C THR A 247 10.95 -12.54 2.67
N SER A 248 10.85 -12.52 1.34
CA SER A 248 9.61 -12.13 0.64
C SER A 248 8.46 -13.09 0.94
N ALA A 249 8.74 -14.41 0.99
CA ALA A 249 7.72 -15.39 1.36
C ALA A 249 7.25 -15.18 2.81
N TRP A 250 8.14 -14.93 3.76
CA TRP A 250 7.77 -14.61 5.14
C TRP A 250 6.98 -13.32 5.26
N MET A 251 7.29 -12.30 4.46
CA MET A 251 6.53 -11.05 4.43
C MET A 251 5.07 -11.27 4.01
N SER A 252 4.75 -12.33 3.25
CA SER A 252 3.37 -12.65 2.86
C SER A 252 2.47 -13.08 4.03
N LEU A 253 3.01 -13.38 5.20
CA LEU A 253 2.23 -13.63 6.43
C LEU A 253 1.35 -12.43 6.80
N ALA A 254 1.79 -11.22 6.45
CA ALA A 254 1.00 -10.01 6.64
C ALA A 254 -0.33 -10.05 5.89
N GLN A 255 -0.34 -10.59 4.66
CA GLN A 255 -1.54 -10.69 3.83
C GLN A 255 -2.54 -11.74 4.38
N VAL A 256 -2.06 -12.79 5.05
CA VAL A 256 -2.93 -13.78 5.69
C VAL A 256 -3.78 -13.10 6.78
N SER A 257 -3.17 -12.33 7.67
CA SER A 257 -3.91 -11.62 8.71
C SER A 257 -4.78 -10.48 8.15
N GLU A 258 -4.36 -9.85 7.04
CA GLU A 258 -5.17 -8.87 6.31
C GLU A 258 -6.48 -9.51 5.82
N ILE A 259 -6.39 -10.65 5.17
CA ILE A 259 -7.56 -11.40 4.68
C ILE A 259 -8.49 -11.76 5.85
N ILE A 260 -7.95 -12.34 6.93
CA ILE A 260 -8.73 -12.71 8.10
C ILE A 260 -9.43 -11.48 8.71
N ALA A 261 -8.71 -10.37 8.86
CA ALA A 261 -9.25 -9.13 9.41
C ALA A 261 -10.34 -8.54 8.51
N MET A 262 -10.16 -8.54 7.18
CA MET A 262 -11.16 -8.05 6.22
C MET A 262 -12.47 -8.86 6.30
N PHE A 263 -12.38 -10.19 6.41
CA PHE A 263 -13.58 -11.03 6.60
C PHE A 263 -14.26 -10.80 7.93
N SER A 264 -13.48 -10.59 8.99
CA SER A 264 -13.99 -10.39 10.34
C SER A 264 -14.59 -9.00 10.53
N LEU A 265 -14.14 -8.00 9.77
CA LEU A 265 -14.49 -6.59 9.95
C LEU A 265 -16.00 -6.35 9.82
N GLY A 266 -16.67 -7.01 8.87
CA GLY A 266 -18.12 -6.91 8.72
C GLY A 266 -18.89 -7.34 9.98
N ALA A 267 -18.49 -8.45 10.60
CA ALA A 267 -19.08 -8.93 11.85
C ALA A 267 -18.70 -8.05 13.05
N LEU A 268 -17.48 -7.50 13.06
CA LEU A 268 -17.02 -6.59 14.11
C LEU A 268 -17.83 -5.28 14.12
N ILE A 269 -18.08 -4.69 12.95
CA ILE A 269 -18.85 -3.43 12.82
C ILE A 269 -20.28 -3.58 13.33
N LEU A 270 -20.88 -4.76 13.19
CA LEU A 270 -22.23 -5.02 13.72
C LEU A 270 -22.27 -5.11 15.25
N LYS A 271 -21.16 -5.48 15.90
CA LYS A 271 -21.07 -5.71 17.34
C LYS A 271 -20.38 -4.59 18.10
N TRP A 272 -19.41 -3.95 17.50
CA TRP A 272 -18.54 -2.97 18.13
C TRP A 272 -18.68 -1.61 17.47
N ARG A 273 -18.52 -0.53 18.26
CA ARG A 273 -18.41 0.83 17.72
C ARG A 273 -17.10 0.97 16.94
N LEU A 274 -17.09 1.73 15.85
CA LEU A 274 -15.91 1.97 15.01
C LEU A 274 -14.69 2.44 15.82
N LYS A 275 -14.90 3.26 16.88
CA LYS A 275 -13.87 3.69 17.82
C LYS A 275 -13.07 2.53 18.41
N TRP A 276 -13.75 1.47 18.87
CA TRP A 276 -13.08 0.32 19.49
C TRP A 276 -12.36 -0.56 18.48
N ILE A 277 -12.91 -0.69 17.27
CA ILE A 277 -12.24 -1.40 16.17
C ILE A 277 -10.95 -0.67 15.81
N PHE A 278 -11.00 0.66 15.73
CA PHE A 278 -9.85 1.49 15.42
C PHE A 278 -8.76 1.39 16.50
N LEU A 279 -9.16 1.46 17.78
CA LEU A 279 -8.24 1.28 18.91
C LEU A 279 -7.62 -0.11 18.95
N CYS A 280 -8.39 -1.16 18.65
CA CYS A 280 -7.88 -2.51 18.50
C CYS A 280 -6.79 -2.58 17.41
N GLY A 281 -7.04 -1.95 16.24
CA GLY A 281 -6.06 -1.86 15.17
C GLY A 281 -4.77 -1.16 15.57
N LEU A 282 -4.86 -0.03 16.29
CA LEU A 282 -3.71 0.68 16.84
C LEU A 282 -2.98 -0.17 17.90
N GLY A 283 -3.72 -0.84 18.80
CA GLY A 283 -3.16 -1.74 19.81
C GLY A 283 -2.39 -2.91 19.18
N ILE A 284 -2.94 -3.54 18.14
CA ILE A 284 -2.22 -4.55 17.34
C ILE A 284 -0.99 -3.93 16.69
N GLY A 285 -1.06 -2.66 16.26
CA GLY A 285 0.06 -1.89 15.72
C GLY A 285 1.20 -1.72 16.74
N VAL A 286 0.88 -1.42 18.00
CA VAL A 286 1.87 -1.40 19.11
C VAL A 286 2.44 -2.78 19.31
N LEU A 287 1.58 -3.79 19.50
CA LEU A 287 1.97 -5.16 19.78
C LEU A 287 2.95 -5.71 18.76
N ARG A 288 2.66 -5.53 17.44
CA ARG A 288 3.55 -6.03 16.39
C ARG A 288 4.95 -5.45 16.43
N PHE A 289 5.08 -4.16 16.73
CA PHE A 289 6.40 -3.51 16.82
C PHE A 289 7.14 -3.91 18.11
N VAL A 290 6.42 -4.07 19.23
CA VAL A 290 7.00 -4.61 20.46
C VAL A 290 7.52 -6.04 20.24
N LEU A 291 6.75 -6.89 19.57
CA LEU A 291 7.18 -8.25 19.23
C LEU A 291 8.42 -8.22 18.33
N SER A 292 8.45 -7.35 17.32
CA SER A 292 9.61 -7.18 16.45
C SER A 292 10.85 -6.68 17.22
N ALA A 293 10.66 -5.90 18.28
CA ALA A 293 11.74 -5.41 19.14
C ALA A 293 12.35 -6.48 20.05
N LEU A 294 11.70 -7.65 20.23
CA LEU A 294 12.27 -8.77 20.98
C LEU A 294 13.42 -9.48 20.24
N ASP A 295 13.72 -9.10 19.02
CA ASP A 295 14.91 -9.46 18.24
C ASP A 295 15.17 -10.97 18.13
N THR A 296 14.11 -11.74 17.89
CA THR A 296 14.21 -13.18 17.62
C THR A 296 13.32 -13.58 16.45
N LYS A 297 13.69 -14.66 15.75
CA LYS A 297 12.97 -15.13 14.55
C LYS A 297 11.46 -15.29 14.78
N GLY A 298 11.06 -15.98 15.85
CA GLY A 298 9.65 -16.28 16.13
C GLY A 298 8.84 -15.01 16.42
N TRP A 299 9.35 -14.13 17.26
CA TRP A 299 8.67 -12.89 17.63
C TRP A 299 8.59 -11.91 16.45
N LEU A 300 9.65 -11.82 15.63
CA LEU A 300 9.62 -11.01 14.42
C LEU A 300 8.55 -11.51 13.44
N LEU A 301 8.51 -12.81 13.16
CA LEU A 301 7.52 -13.39 12.25
C LEU A 301 6.08 -13.22 12.77
N LEU A 302 5.88 -13.34 14.09
CA LEU A 302 4.58 -13.03 14.71
C LEU A 302 4.23 -11.55 14.55
N GLY A 303 5.18 -10.63 14.77
CA GLY A 303 5.00 -9.20 14.52
C GLY A 303 4.64 -8.90 13.06
N VAL A 304 5.31 -9.56 12.11
CA VAL A 304 5.01 -9.46 10.68
C VAL A 304 3.59 -9.98 10.38
N SER A 305 3.20 -11.10 10.95
CA SER A 305 1.85 -11.66 10.72
C SER A 305 0.73 -10.74 11.19
N LEU A 306 0.96 -9.91 12.20
CA LEU A 306 -0.02 -8.96 12.72
C LEU A 306 -0.18 -7.69 11.87
N HIS A 307 0.71 -7.46 10.88
CA HIS A 307 0.70 -6.25 10.06
C HIS A 307 -0.64 -6.02 9.35
N GLY A 308 -1.14 -7.03 8.65
CA GLY A 308 -2.35 -6.90 7.86
C GLY A 308 -3.59 -6.65 8.72
N ALA A 309 -3.67 -7.29 9.90
CA ALA A 309 -4.76 -7.04 10.84
C ALA A 309 -4.74 -5.59 11.35
N SER A 310 -3.58 -5.08 11.76
CA SER A 310 -3.43 -3.69 12.18
C SER A 310 -3.79 -2.71 11.06
N PHE A 311 -3.29 -2.94 9.83
CA PHE A 311 -3.61 -2.15 8.65
C PHE A 311 -5.11 -2.12 8.39
N THR A 312 -5.75 -3.27 8.29
CA THR A 312 -7.18 -3.39 7.98
C THR A 312 -8.04 -2.69 9.03
N LEU A 313 -7.79 -2.94 10.31
CA LEU A 313 -8.60 -2.37 11.39
C LEU A 313 -8.43 -0.85 11.54
N VAL A 314 -7.33 -0.27 11.09
CA VAL A 314 -7.16 1.19 11.08
C VAL A 314 -7.65 1.79 9.77
N PHE A 315 -7.06 1.42 8.63
CA PHE A 315 -7.32 2.10 7.35
C PHE A 315 -8.71 1.80 6.79
N ILE A 316 -9.14 0.54 6.79
CA ILE A 316 -10.46 0.19 6.24
C ILE A 316 -11.56 0.71 7.16
N THR A 317 -11.35 0.69 8.49
CA THR A 317 -12.32 1.29 9.43
C THR A 317 -12.45 2.80 9.23
N ALA A 318 -11.33 3.50 8.97
CA ALA A 318 -11.36 4.93 8.64
C ALA A 318 -12.13 5.21 7.35
N GLN A 319 -11.92 4.38 6.30
CA GLN A 319 -12.67 4.49 5.06
C GLN A 319 -14.18 4.30 5.26
N ILE A 320 -14.56 3.30 6.05
CA ILE A 320 -15.96 3.03 6.40
C ILE A 320 -16.55 4.18 7.22
N TYR A 321 -15.78 4.72 8.18
CA TYR A 321 -16.19 5.88 8.97
C TYR A 321 -16.55 7.08 8.07
N LEU A 322 -15.69 7.40 7.10
CA LEU A 322 -15.93 8.50 6.16
C LEU A 322 -17.15 8.22 5.27
N ASP A 323 -17.30 6.99 4.78
CA ASP A 323 -18.45 6.63 3.93
C ASP A 323 -19.79 6.73 4.68
N GLN A 324 -19.81 6.37 5.96
CA GLN A 324 -21.02 6.42 6.78
C GLN A 324 -21.39 7.82 7.29
N ARG A 325 -20.39 8.70 7.49
CA ARG A 325 -20.60 10.01 8.14
C ARG A 325 -20.65 11.18 7.16
N LEU A 326 -20.28 10.95 5.91
CA LEU A 326 -20.26 12.01 4.90
C LEU A 326 -21.38 11.86 3.89
N GLU A 327 -21.88 13.00 3.42
CA GLU A 327 -22.79 13.05 2.29
C GLU A 327 -22.12 12.50 1.02
N ARG A 328 -22.92 11.93 0.13
CA ARG A 328 -22.44 11.24 -1.08
C ARG A 328 -21.48 12.10 -1.93
N ALA A 329 -21.73 13.41 -2.01
CA ALA A 329 -20.92 14.35 -2.77
C ALA A 329 -19.47 14.49 -2.22
N TRP A 330 -19.28 14.29 -0.90
CA TRP A 330 -17.99 14.45 -0.22
C TRP A 330 -17.17 13.16 -0.11
N ARG A 331 -17.79 11.99 -0.26
CA ARG A 331 -17.14 10.69 0.00
C ARG A 331 -15.89 10.47 -0.84
N ALA A 332 -15.99 10.65 -2.16
CA ALA A 332 -14.86 10.44 -3.07
C ALA A 332 -13.70 11.40 -2.77
N ARG A 333 -14.00 12.68 -2.51
CA ARG A 333 -12.99 13.70 -2.16
C ARG A 333 -12.32 13.42 -0.82
N ALA A 334 -13.10 13.00 0.18
CA ALA A 334 -12.58 12.59 1.49
C ALA A 334 -11.65 11.36 1.39
N GLN A 335 -12.01 10.36 0.58
CA GLN A 335 -11.16 9.19 0.35
C GLN A 335 -9.87 9.58 -0.39
N ALA A 336 -9.93 10.49 -1.35
CA ALA A 336 -8.76 11.03 -2.03
C ALA A 336 -7.84 11.77 -1.06
N LEU A 337 -8.39 12.66 -0.22
CA LEU A 337 -7.63 13.37 0.82
C LEU A 337 -7.00 12.39 1.81
N MET A 338 -7.73 11.37 2.27
CA MET A 338 -7.19 10.37 3.19
C MET A 338 -6.02 9.61 2.57
N THR A 339 -6.14 9.21 1.30
CA THR A 339 -5.06 8.56 0.55
C THR A 339 -3.85 9.48 0.42
N LEU A 340 -4.06 10.75 0.13
CA LEU A 340 -2.99 11.74 0.02
C LEU A 340 -2.28 11.95 1.36
N MET A 341 -3.04 12.07 2.46
CA MET A 341 -2.49 12.26 3.80
C MET A 341 -1.74 11.01 4.30
N SER A 342 -2.24 9.80 4.01
CA SER A 342 -1.61 8.55 4.46
C SER A 342 -0.50 8.09 3.51
N ASN A 343 -0.84 7.76 2.26
CA ASN A 343 0.10 7.17 1.31
C ASN A 343 1.06 8.20 0.70
N GLY A 344 0.63 9.47 0.59
CA GLY A 344 1.49 10.58 0.18
C GLY A 344 2.33 11.07 1.36
N VAL A 345 1.76 11.96 2.17
CA VAL A 345 2.49 12.68 3.23
C VAL A 345 2.96 11.73 4.33
N GLY A 346 2.09 10.87 4.87
CA GLY A 346 2.42 9.98 5.99
C GLY A 346 3.52 8.99 5.63
N ASN A 347 3.40 8.32 4.49
CA ASN A 347 4.43 7.39 4.02
C ASN A 347 5.73 8.11 3.63
N LEU A 348 5.67 9.30 3.03
CA LEU A 348 6.88 10.07 2.70
C LEU A 348 7.69 10.40 3.96
N ILE A 349 7.03 10.97 4.97
CA ILE A 349 7.65 11.25 6.27
C ILE A 349 8.14 9.94 6.92
N GLY A 350 7.34 8.89 6.81
CA GLY A 350 7.63 7.58 7.39
C GLY A 350 8.86 6.91 6.78
N TYR A 351 8.97 6.86 5.45
CA TYR A 351 10.14 6.27 4.79
C TYR A 351 11.43 7.04 5.10
N LEU A 352 11.39 8.37 4.98
CA LEU A 352 12.56 9.20 5.26
C LEU A 352 12.90 9.22 6.77
N GLY A 353 11.88 9.33 7.62
CA GLY A 353 12.06 9.30 9.08
C GLY A 353 12.57 7.95 9.59
N ALA A 354 12.02 6.83 9.08
CA ALA A 354 12.53 5.50 9.40
C ALA A 354 13.96 5.30 8.89
N GLY A 355 14.31 5.89 7.72
CA GLY A 355 15.68 5.89 7.23
C GLY A 355 16.64 6.62 8.15
N GLY A 356 16.30 7.83 8.58
CA GLY A 356 17.08 8.59 9.55
C GLY A 356 17.19 7.87 10.90
N TRP A 357 16.10 7.29 11.37
CA TRP A 357 16.09 6.51 12.62
C TRP A 357 16.93 5.24 12.53
N PHE A 358 16.91 4.57 11.38
CA PHE A 358 17.76 3.40 11.13
C PHE A 358 19.24 3.73 11.24
N ILE A 359 19.68 4.89 10.72
CA ILE A 359 21.07 5.36 10.85
C ILE A 359 21.44 5.59 12.33
N VAL A 360 20.53 6.16 13.14
CA VAL A 360 20.75 6.35 14.59
C VAL A 360 20.84 5.00 15.33
N CYS A 361 20.08 3.99 14.88
CA CYS A 361 20.12 2.65 15.47
C CYS A 361 21.30 1.80 14.97
N ALA A 362 22.00 2.22 13.92
CA ALA A 362 23.18 1.54 13.41
C ALA A 362 24.40 1.81 14.33
N GLY A 363 25.12 0.75 14.70
CA GLY A 363 26.31 0.79 15.56
C GLY A 363 27.45 -0.06 15.01
N ALA A 364 28.59 -0.08 15.72
CA ALA A 364 29.77 -0.85 15.31
C ALA A 364 29.53 -2.37 15.23
N HIS A 365 28.52 -2.87 15.95
CA HIS A 365 28.17 -4.29 16.02
C HIS A 365 26.89 -4.64 15.23
N GLY A 366 26.43 -3.75 14.35
CA GLY A 366 25.20 -3.90 13.59
C GLY A 366 24.07 -3.01 14.05
N THR A 367 22.86 -3.25 13.55
CA THR A 367 21.67 -2.46 13.87
C THR A 367 21.06 -2.91 15.18
N SER A 368 20.79 -1.97 16.10
CA SER A 368 19.99 -2.23 17.30
C SER A 368 18.50 -2.33 16.92
N TRP A 369 18.05 -3.53 16.56
CA TRP A 369 16.66 -3.79 16.20
C TRP A 369 15.66 -3.55 17.34
N PRO A 370 15.99 -3.85 18.62
CA PRO A 370 15.14 -3.46 19.76
C PRO A 370 14.87 -1.96 19.81
N LEU A 371 15.91 -1.14 19.61
CA LEU A 371 15.77 0.32 19.59
C LEU A 371 14.97 0.79 18.37
N PHE A 372 15.24 0.20 17.20
CA PHE A 372 14.54 0.55 15.94
C PHE A 372 13.05 0.32 16.06
N TRP A 373 12.63 -0.91 16.36
CA TRP A 373 11.20 -1.25 16.46
C TRP A 373 10.54 -0.67 17.70
N GLY A 374 11.28 -0.51 18.82
CA GLY A 374 10.82 0.19 20.02
C GLY A 374 10.43 1.64 19.73
N GLY A 375 11.22 2.35 18.91
CA GLY A 375 10.89 3.69 18.43
C GLY A 375 9.60 3.71 17.62
N MET A 376 9.40 2.74 16.72
CA MET A 376 8.15 2.63 15.95
C MET A 376 6.95 2.34 16.87
N ALA A 377 7.10 1.47 17.87
CA ALA A 377 6.07 1.20 18.87
C ALA A 377 5.69 2.47 19.65
N ALA A 378 6.68 3.23 20.09
CA ALA A 378 6.47 4.49 20.83
C ALA A 378 5.66 5.51 20.00
N ILE A 379 5.93 5.63 18.69
CA ILE A 379 5.15 6.50 17.80
C ILE A 379 3.69 6.02 17.76
N VAL A 380 3.43 4.71 17.60
CA VAL A 380 2.04 4.20 17.58
C VAL A 380 1.33 4.43 18.92
N VAL A 381 2.03 4.28 20.04
CA VAL A 381 1.48 4.62 21.38
C VAL A 381 1.07 6.09 21.43
N ALA A 382 1.93 7.00 20.95
CA ALA A 382 1.62 8.43 20.91
C ALA A 382 0.39 8.72 20.02
N VAL A 383 0.28 8.06 18.86
CA VAL A 383 -0.89 8.14 17.97
C VAL A 383 -2.15 7.62 18.69
N MET A 384 -2.05 6.52 19.41
CA MET A 384 -3.18 5.94 20.16
C MET A 384 -3.63 6.88 21.29
N ILE A 385 -2.69 7.50 22.02
CA ILE A 385 -3.00 8.52 23.04
C ILE A 385 -3.66 9.74 22.41
N TYR A 386 -3.16 10.22 21.26
CA TYR A 386 -3.79 11.30 20.51
C TYR A 386 -5.24 10.95 20.15
N PHE A 387 -5.46 9.76 19.59
CA PHE A 387 -6.80 9.31 19.22
C PHE A 387 -7.73 9.26 20.43
N LEU A 388 -7.30 8.69 21.55
CA LEU A 388 -8.10 8.58 22.78
C LEU A 388 -8.49 9.93 23.38
N ARG A 389 -7.55 10.91 23.33
CA ARG A 389 -7.79 12.24 23.92
C ARG A 389 -8.72 13.11 23.08
N TYR A 390 -8.67 12.98 21.77
CA TYR A 390 -9.31 13.92 20.86
C TYR A 390 -10.51 13.35 20.12
N HIS A 391 -10.68 12.02 20.07
CA HIS A 391 -11.89 11.43 19.51
C HIS A 391 -13.02 11.56 20.51
N GLY A 392 -14.09 12.31 20.14
CA GLY A 392 -15.27 12.51 20.99
C GLY A 392 -15.94 11.17 21.31
N ASP A 393 -16.53 11.07 22.50
CA ASP A 393 -17.51 10.01 22.73
C ASP A 393 -18.72 10.35 21.88
N ASP A 394 -19.00 9.52 20.87
CA ASP A 394 -20.23 9.60 20.09
C ASP A 394 -21.42 9.50 21.05
N GLY A 395 -21.91 10.64 21.52
CA GLY A 395 -23.12 10.72 22.30
C GLY A 395 -24.26 10.09 21.50
N GLY A 396 -24.55 8.82 21.74
CA GLY A 396 -25.84 8.19 21.56
C GLY A 396 -26.52 8.17 20.18
N ARG A 397 -25.86 8.53 19.06
CA ARG A 397 -26.49 8.48 17.73
C ARG A 397 -25.64 7.63 16.77
N GLY A 398 -25.91 6.35 16.77
CA GLY A 398 -25.29 5.41 15.83
C GLY A 398 -25.41 3.96 16.28
N ARG A 399 -26.59 3.54 16.69
CA ARG A 399 -27.00 2.15 16.47
C ARG A 399 -27.67 2.14 15.09
N LEU A 400 -27.06 1.52 14.11
CA LEU A 400 -27.81 0.82 13.09
C LEU A 400 -28.10 -0.54 13.63
#